data_d649d1db9348deaf55f6a35530cdda01
#
_entry.id   d649d1db9348deaf55f6a35530cdda01
#
_cell.length_a   1.000
_cell.length_b   1.000
_cell.length_c   1.000
_cell.angle_alpha   90.00
_cell.angle_beta   90.00
_cell.angle_gamma   90.00
#
_symmetry.space_group_name_H-M   'P 1'
#
loop_
_entity.id
_entity.type
_entity.pdbx_description
1 polymer ?
#
loop_
_entity_poly.entity_id
_entity_poly.type
_entity_poly.pdbx_seq_one_letter_code
_entity_poly.pdbx_strand_id
1 'polypeptide(L)'
;ELGIDVLIHPEETAASEIHLLVKRASASDVVSLADGRLQMVGLRIQKDSNVTNTPLADLAVDFDELQSRVVAISRRGGTIIPRGSSILKPNDQAFFVTKTEHLKRLISVTGHDNKALRRVMIAGGSEVGRLLAKKMCDDKQKWQIKLIEPDEAVATRIANSNRDILVLNGNPTLIVSSFLSLL
;
A
#
# COMPACT_ATOMS: atom_id res chain seq x y z
N GLU A 1 6.90 17.16 39.88
CA GLU A 1 6.59 17.45 38.45
C GLU A 1 7.90 17.92 37.78
N LEU A 2 8.36 17.18 36.74
CA LEU A 2 9.65 17.45 36.07
C LEU A 2 9.56 18.54 35.01
N GLY A 3 8.41 19.22 34.83
CA GLY A 3 8.25 20.31 33.86
C GLY A 3 8.53 19.90 32.39
N ILE A 4 8.31 18.63 32.05
CA ILE A 4 8.51 18.12 30.70
C ILE A 4 7.16 18.20 29.98
N ASP A 5 7.05 19.08 28.97
CA ASP A 5 5.83 19.27 28.20
C ASP A 5 5.75 18.34 26.98
N VAL A 6 6.89 17.89 26.46
CA VAL A 6 6.96 17.01 25.28
C VAL A 6 8.06 15.97 25.44
N LEU A 7 7.71 14.69 25.26
CA LEU A 7 8.64 13.58 25.20
C LEU A 7 8.64 13.00 23.77
N ILE A 8 9.80 12.99 23.12
CA ILE A 8 9.96 12.45 21.77
C ILE A 8 10.60 11.07 21.87
N HIS A 9 9.94 10.06 21.30
CA HIS A 9 10.46 8.72 21.09
C HIS A 9 10.78 8.52 19.60
N PRO A 10 12.03 8.68 19.16
CA PRO A 10 12.39 8.63 17.74
C PRO A 10 12.04 7.28 17.09
N GLU A 11 12.20 6.16 17.82
CA GLU A 11 11.89 4.82 17.33
C GLU A 11 10.38 4.63 17.10
N GLU A 12 9.57 5.19 17.98
CA GLU A 12 8.12 5.14 17.86
C GLU A 12 7.61 6.01 16.70
N THR A 13 8.23 7.17 16.51
CA THR A 13 7.96 8.07 15.39
C THR A 13 8.32 7.38 14.08
N ALA A 14 9.52 6.79 13.98
CA ALA A 14 9.96 6.06 12.80
C ALA A 14 9.05 4.87 12.48
N ALA A 15 8.66 4.08 13.47
CA ALA A 15 7.74 2.96 13.30
C ALA A 15 6.36 3.43 12.81
N SER A 16 5.88 4.58 13.30
CA SER A 16 4.60 5.17 12.89
C SER A 16 4.64 5.63 11.43
N GLU A 17 5.71 6.31 11.02
CA GLU A 17 5.92 6.77 9.66
C GLU A 17 6.01 5.58 8.68
N ILE A 18 6.79 4.55 9.02
CA ILE A 18 6.88 3.32 8.19
C ILE A 18 5.52 2.65 8.08
N HIS A 19 4.78 2.52 9.19
CA HIS A 19 3.42 1.95 9.18
C HIS A 19 2.49 2.73 8.23
N LEU A 20 2.53 4.06 8.29
CA LEU A 20 1.75 4.91 7.40
C LEU A 20 2.14 4.72 5.92
N LEU A 21 3.44 4.64 5.62
CA LEU A 21 3.95 4.38 4.26
C LEU A 21 3.50 3.01 3.74
N VAL A 22 3.56 1.96 4.56
CA VAL A 22 3.09 0.60 4.19
C VAL A 22 1.59 0.60 3.95
N LYS A 23 0.82 1.30 4.77
CA LYS A 23 -0.64 1.48 4.54
C LYS A 23 -0.92 2.22 3.23
N ARG A 24 -0.17 3.26 2.92
CA ARG A 24 -0.28 3.98 1.65
C ARG A 24 0.14 3.13 0.46
N ALA A 25 1.19 2.33 0.59
CA ALA A 25 1.61 1.40 -0.47
C ALA A 25 0.61 0.27 -0.71
N SER A 26 -0.14 -0.13 0.32
CA SER A 26 -1.21 -1.12 0.23
C SER A 26 -2.56 -0.53 -0.20
N ALA A 27 -2.75 0.77 0.01
CA ALA A 27 -3.86 1.54 -0.54
C ALA A 27 -3.34 2.27 -1.78
N SER A 28 -4.07 2.21 -2.88
CA SER A 28 -3.91 3.17 -3.97
C SER A 28 -3.86 4.57 -3.36
N ASP A 29 -2.98 5.46 -3.85
CA ASP A 29 -2.91 6.84 -3.37
C ASP A 29 -4.30 7.48 -3.42
N VAL A 30 -4.97 7.55 -2.28
CA VAL A 30 -6.33 8.10 -2.19
C VAL A 30 -6.26 9.46 -1.50
N VAL A 31 -6.62 10.49 -2.23
CA VAL A 31 -6.74 11.85 -1.72
C VAL A 31 -8.22 12.23 -1.64
N SER A 32 -8.65 12.59 -0.44
CA SER A 32 -10.03 13.05 -0.22
C SER A 32 -10.20 14.49 -0.70
N LEU A 33 -11.25 14.75 -1.47
CA LEU A 33 -11.60 16.05 -2.03
C LEU A 33 -13.04 16.39 -1.66
N ALA A 34 -13.37 17.69 -1.66
CA ALA A 34 -14.73 18.20 -1.43
C ALA A 34 -15.36 17.64 -0.14
N ASP A 35 -14.65 17.76 0.98
CA ASP A 35 -15.08 17.28 2.31
C ASP A 35 -15.44 15.78 2.34
N GLY A 36 -14.66 14.98 1.60
CA GLY A 36 -14.81 13.52 1.56
C GLY A 36 -15.85 13.00 0.56
N ARG A 37 -16.53 13.87 -0.17
CA ARG A 37 -17.52 13.47 -1.19
C ARG A 37 -16.89 12.88 -2.44
N LEU A 38 -15.70 13.34 -2.79
CA LEU A 38 -14.92 12.88 -3.93
C LEU A 38 -13.60 12.28 -3.44
N GLN A 39 -13.11 11.32 -4.19
CA GLN A 39 -11.79 10.71 -3.99
C GLN A 39 -10.98 10.82 -5.28
N MET A 40 -9.75 11.28 -5.18
CA MET A 40 -8.76 11.11 -6.24
C MET A 40 -7.91 9.90 -5.89
N VAL A 41 -7.84 8.92 -6.78
CA VAL A 41 -7.11 7.67 -6.58
C VAL A 41 -6.14 7.41 -7.73
N GLY A 42 -4.89 7.13 -7.37
CA GLY A 42 -3.86 6.71 -8.31
C GLY A 42 -3.80 5.18 -8.39
N LEU A 43 -4.11 4.61 -9.55
CA LEU A 43 -4.11 3.16 -9.78
C LEU A 43 -3.07 2.80 -10.83
N ARG A 44 -2.25 1.78 -10.53
CA ARG A 44 -1.32 1.23 -11.51
C ARG A 44 -2.05 0.23 -12.40
N ILE A 45 -2.14 0.51 -13.69
CA ILE A 45 -2.89 -0.34 -14.64
C ILE A 45 -2.19 -1.70 -14.80
N GLN A 46 -2.90 -2.77 -14.51
CA GLN A 46 -2.43 -4.16 -14.63
C GLN A 46 -2.51 -4.64 -16.08
N LYS A 47 -1.70 -5.67 -16.45
CA LYS A 47 -1.74 -6.25 -17.80
C LYS A 47 -3.11 -6.82 -18.18
N ASP A 48 -3.76 -7.42 -17.19
CA ASP A 48 -5.05 -8.15 -17.35
C ASP A 48 -6.25 -7.25 -17.07
N SER A 49 -6.04 -5.93 -16.98
CA SER A 49 -7.11 -4.98 -16.72
C SER A 49 -7.99 -4.80 -17.97
N ASN A 50 -9.29 -4.85 -17.79
CA ASN A 50 -10.27 -4.65 -18.86
C ASN A 50 -10.24 -3.24 -19.48
N VAL A 51 -9.55 -2.29 -18.82
CA VAL A 51 -9.42 -0.91 -19.30
C VAL A 51 -8.18 -0.69 -20.18
N THR A 52 -7.36 -1.73 -20.41
CA THR A 52 -6.18 -1.63 -21.25
C THR A 52 -6.53 -1.72 -22.74
N ASN A 53 -5.75 -1.02 -23.57
CA ASN A 53 -5.85 -1.07 -25.04
C ASN A 53 -7.18 -0.56 -25.63
N THR A 54 -8.02 0.08 -24.84
CA THR A 54 -9.29 0.66 -25.26
C THR A 54 -9.22 2.19 -25.09
N PRO A 55 -9.67 2.99 -26.07
CA PRO A 55 -9.77 4.44 -25.93
C PRO A 55 -10.67 4.82 -24.75
N LEU A 56 -10.31 5.88 -24.02
CA LEU A 56 -11.10 6.34 -22.88
C LEU A 56 -12.53 6.77 -23.28
N ALA A 57 -12.73 7.19 -24.52
CA ALA A 57 -14.06 7.52 -25.04
C ALA A 57 -14.98 6.28 -25.09
N ASP A 58 -14.42 5.11 -25.43
CA ASP A 58 -15.18 3.86 -25.51
C ASP A 58 -15.47 3.28 -24.12
N LEU A 59 -14.60 3.58 -23.14
CA LEU A 59 -14.79 3.26 -21.72
C LEU A 59 -15.68 4.27 -20.99
N ALA A 60 -16.09 5.35 -21.66
CA ALA A 60 -16.81 6.45 -21.02
C ALA A 60 -18.14 5.97 -20.40
N VAL A 61 -18.84 5.04 -21.04
CA VAL A 61 -20.10 4.49 -20.51
C VAL A 61 -19.86 3.83 -19.15
N ASP A 62 -18.86 2.95 -19.04
CA ASP A 62 -18.52 2.27 -17.79
C ASP A 62 -18.07 3.26 -16.71
N PHE A 63 -17.27 4.26 -17.10
CA PHE A 63 -16.79 5.29 -16.18
C PHE A 63 -17.89 6.30 -15.79
N ASP A 64 -18.86 6.56 -16.67
CA ASP A 64 -20.01 7.42 -16.35
C ASP A 64 -20.95 6.75 -15.34
N GLU A 65 -21.21 5.44 -15.48
CA GLU A 65 -21.93 4.67 -14.47
C GLU A 65 -21.21 4.71 -13.10
N LEU A 66 -19.87 4.70 -13.10
CA LEU A 66 -19.03 4.84 -11.90
C LEU A 66 -18.87 6.31 -11.47
N GLN A 67 -19.42 7.25 -12.22
CA GLN A 67 -19.20 8.69 -12.01
C GLN A 67 -17.72 9.02 -11.80
N SER A 68 -16.87 8.43 -12.64
CA SER A 68 -15.42 8.48 -12.57
C SER A 68 -14.83 9.16 -13.79
N ARG A 69 -13.72 9.85 -13.59
CA ARG A 69 -12.95 10.48 -14.69
C ARG A 69 -11.46 10.21 -14.49
N VAL A 70 -10.76 9.87 -15.56
CA VAL A 70 -9.30 9.86 -15.59
C VAL A 70 -8.82 11.30 -15.76
N VAL A 71 -8.05 11.80 -14.79
CA VAL A 71 -7.60 13.20 -14.77
C VAL A 71 -6.13 13.35 -15.14
N ALA A 72 -5.32 12.31 -14.95
CA ALA A 72 -3.92 12.29 -15.35
C ALA A 72 -3.44 10.85 -15.56
N ILE A 73 -2.41 10.68 -16.39
CA ILE A 73 -1.71 9.41 -16.60
C ILE A 73 -0.21 9.69 -16.46
N SER A 74 0.46 9.04 -15.52
CA SER A 74 1.91 9.03 -15.45
C SER A 74 2.46 7.81 -16.18
N ARG A 75 3.30 8.05 -17.17
CA ARG A 75 3.92 7.04 -18.02
C ARG A 75 5.39 7.34 -18.22
N ARG A 76 6.27 6.43 -17.82
CA ARG A 76 7.75 6.57 -17.99
C ARG A 76 8.30 7.90 -17.46
N GLY A 77 7.78 8.36 -16.31
CA GLY A 77 8.20 9.61 -15.67
C GLY A 77 7.59 10.88 -16.25
N GLY A 78 6.79 10.79 -17.33
CA GLY A 78 6.04 11.91 -17.89
C GLY A 78 4.58 11.89 -17.49
N THR A 79 3.95 13.07 -17.41
CA THR A 79 2.51 13.21 -17.14
C THR A 79 1.76 13.54 -18.42
N ILE A 80 0.71 12.79 -18.69
CA ILE A 80 -0.19 12.94 -19.84
C ILE A 80 -1.54 13.41 -19.30
N ILE A 81 -2.07 14.50 -19.83
CA ILE A 81 -3.46 14.90 -19.62
C ILE A 81 -4.32 14.12 -20.63
N PRO A 82 -5.19 13.21 -20.15
CA PRO A 82 -5.91 12.31 -21.02
C PRO A 82 -6.99 13.04 -21.85
N ARG A 83 -7.23 12.51 -23.05
CA ARG A 83 -8.33 12.88 -23.94
C ARG A 83 -9.13 11.62 -24.25
N GLY A 84 -10.30 11.76 -24.89
CA GLY A 84 -11.13 10.60 -25.28
C GLY A 84 -10.37 9.55 -26.13
N SER A 85 -9.45 9.99 -26.98
CA SER A 85 -8.59 9.09 -27.77
C SER A 85 -7.41 8.48 -27.00
N SER A 86 -7.19 8.85 -25.78
CA SER A 86 -6.10 8.31 -24.94
C SER A 86 -6.39 6.87 -24.55
N ILE A 87 -5.32 6.05 -24.54
CA ILE A 87 -5.39 4.63 -24.19
C ILE A 87 -4.53 4.40 -22.96
N LEU A 88 -5.09 3.70 -21.96
CA LEU A 88 -4.36 3.22 -20.81
C LEU A 88 -3.52 2.00 -21.19
N LYS A 89 -2.26 1.99 -20.78
CA LYS A 89 -1.32 0.90 -21.03
C LYS A 89 -0.94 0.20 -19.75
N PRO A 90 -0.54 -1.08 -19.81
CA PRO A 90 0.05 -1.75 -18.66
C PRO A 90 1.19 -0.94 -18.04
N ASN A 91 1.23 -0.90 -16.72
CA ASN A 91 2.17 -0.14 -15.87
C ASN A 91 1.99 1.39 -15.87
N ASP A 92 0.99 1.94 -16.55
CA ASP A 92 0.63 3.35 -16.34
C ASP A 92 0.15 3.55 -14.88
N GLN A 93 0.48 4.69 -14.30
CA GLN A 93 -0.18 5.20 -13.11
C GLN A 93 -1.30 6.13 -13.55
N ALA A 94 -2.53 5.67 -13.52
CA ALA A 94 -3.69 6.47 -13.89
C ALA A 94 -4.35 7.06 -12.65
N PHE A 95 -4.61 8.36 -12.69
CA PHE A 95 -5.28 9.07 -11.61
C PHE A 95 -6.74 9.29 -11.97
N PHE A 96 -7.61 8.79 -11.11
CA PHE A 96 -9.06 8.89 -11.26
C PHE A 96 -9.64 9.82 -10.21
N VAL A 97 -10.67 10.54 -10.56
CA VAL A 97 -11.57 11.22 -9.60
C VAL A 97 -12.91 10.51 -9.67
N THR A 98 -13.43 10.13 -8.51
CA THR A 98 -14.71 9.40 -8.38
C THR A 98 -15.42 9.80 -7.10
N LYS A 99 -16.71 9.51 -6.99
CA LYS A 99 -17.42 9.60 -5.72
C LYS A 99 -16.91 8.54 -4.74
N THR A 100 -16.90 8.87 -3.44
CA THR A 100 -16.43 7.98 -2.37
C THR A 100 -17.16 6.63 -2.40
N GLU A 101 -18.45 6.61 -2.71
CA GLU A 101 -19.27 5.39 -2.79
C GLU A 101 -18.87 4.45 -3.95
N HIS A 102 -18.32 5.00 -5.04
CA HIS A 102 -17.93 4.23 -6.22
C HIS A 102 -16.47 3.78 -6.23
N LEU A 103 -15.65 4.24 -5.27
CA LEU A 103 -14.21 3.95 -5.21
C LEU A 103 -13.90 2.44 -5.26
N LYS A 104 -14.60 1.63 -4.48
CA LYS A 104 -14.37 0.17 -4.46
C LYS A 104 -14.65 -0.48 -5.80
N ARG A 105 -15.73 -0.07 -6.48
CA ARG A 105 -16.11 -0.59 -7.79
C ARG A 105 -15.11 -0.16 -8.87
N LEU A 106 -14.63 1.09 -8.82
CA LEU A 106 -13.59 1.60 -9.71
C LEU A 106 -12.31 0.77 -9.60
N ILE A 107 -11.85 0.50 -8.36
CA ILE A 107 -10.67 -0.32 -8.08
C ILE A 107 -10.82 -1.73 -8.68
N SER A 108 -11.99 -2.34 -8.58
CA SER A 108 -12.28 -3.67 -9.14
C SER A 108 -12.26 -3.67 -10.67
N VAL A 109 -12.91 -2.69 -11.32
CA VAL A 109 -12.99 -2.59 -12.80
C VAL A 109 -11.60 -2.35 -13.43
N THR A 110 -10.71 -1.63 -12.73
CA THR A 110 -9.34 -1.40 -13.19
C THR A 110 -8.39 -2.60 -13.00
N GLY A 111 -8.94 -3.77 -12.59
CA GLY A 111 -8.17 -5.00 -12.43
C GLY A 111 -7.41 -5.10 -11.10
N HIS A 112 -7.62 -4.14 -10.22
CA HIS A 112 -7.13 -4.26 -8.86
C HIS A 112 -8.15 -5.07 -8.05
N ASP A 113 -8.01 -6.39 -8.10
CA ASP A 113 -8.57 -7.19 -7.01
C ASP A 113 -8.06 -6.57 -5.71
N ASN A 114 -9.00 -6.33 -4.80
CA ASN A 114 -8.76 -5.65 -3.51
C ASN A 114 -7.92 -6.57 -2.58
N LYS A 115 -6.86 -7.15 -3.13
CA LYS A 115 -5.80 -7.82 -2.38
C LYS A 115 -4.91 -6.72 -1.81
N ALA A 116 -5.49 -5.95 -0.86
CA ALA A 116 -4.68 -5.12 0.01
C ALA A 116 -3.44 -5.94 0.41
N LEU A 117 -2.25 -5.38 0.23
CA LEU A 117 -1.03 -6.03 0.70
C LEU A 117 -1.26 -6.39 2.16
N ARG A 118 -1.35 -7.68 2.44
CA ARG A 118 -1.57 -8.18 3.80
C ARG A 118 -0.35 -8.91 4.34
N ARG A 119 0.65 -9.10 3.49
CA ARG A 119 1.89 -9.80 3.85
C ARG A 119 3.03 -8.81 3.92
N VAL A 120 3.65 -8.73 5.08
CA VAL A 120 4.79 -7.86 5.35
C VAL A 120 5.92 -8.69 5.93
N MET A 121 7.13 -8.41 5.46
CA MET A 121 8.35 -8.97 6.02
C MET A 121 9.19 -7.83 6.60
N ILE A 122 9.52 -7.93 7.87
CA ILE A 122 10.34 -6.97 8.62
C ILE A 122 11.71 -7.59 8.80
N ALA A 123 12.74 -6.95 8.27
CA ALA A 123 14.13 -7.37 8.41
C ALA A 123 14.79 -6.66 9.59
N GLY A 124 14.94 -7.38 10.70
CA GLY A 124 15.52 -6.91 11.96
C GLY A 124 14.51 -6.72 13.08
N GLY A 125 14.83 -7.28 14.25
CA GLY A 125 14.10 -7.16 15.50
C GLY A 125 14.54 -6.01 16.39
N SER A 126 15.11 -4.93 15.79
CA SER A 126 15.42 -3.68 16.48
C SER A 126 14.19 -3.06 17.15
N GLU A 127 14.36 -2.04 17.97
CA GLU A 127 13.24 -1.34 18.61
C GLU A 127 12.21 -0.87 17.58
N VAL A 128 12.66 -0.26 16.47
CA VAL A 128 11.79 0.17 15.36
C VAL A 128 11.05 -1.01 14.73
N GLY A 129 11.75 -2.13 14.45
CA GLY A 129 11.14 -3.34 13.86
C GLY A 129 10.06 -3.93 14.77
N ARG A 130 10.31 -4.00 16.08
CA ARG A 130 9.35 -4.50 17.07
C ARG A 130 8.12 -3.59 17.22
N LEU A 131 8.34 -2.28 17.30
CA LEU A 131 7.27 -1.30 17.39
C LEU A 131 6.41 -1.27 16.12
N LEU A 132 7.04 -1.37 14.95
CA LEU A 132 6.33 -1.49 13.67
C LEU A 132 5.46 -2.75 13.64
N ALA A 133 6.04 -3.91 13.97
CA ALA A 133 5.31 -5.17 14.01
C ALA A 133 4.10 -5.10 14.96
N LYS A 134 4.29 -4.53 16.16
CA LYS A 134 3.20 -4.32 17.12
C LYS A 134 2.10 -3.41 16.57
N LYS A 135 2.46 -2.25 16.01
CA LYS A 135 1.49 -1.32 15.41
C LYS A 135 0.69 -1.98 14.28
N MET A 136 1.32 -2.87 13.50
CA MET A 136 0.64 -3.61 12.43
C MET A 136 -0.27 -4.71 12.98
N CYS A 137 0.06 -5.36 14.08
CA CYS A 137 -0.84 -6.31 14.76
C CYS A 137 -2.08 -5.61 15.31
N ASP A 138 -1.91 -4.41 15.87
CA ASP A 138 -3.01 -3.63 16.46
C ASP A 138 -3.91 -2.95 15.39
N ASP A 139 -3.51 -2.99 14.11
CA ASP A 139 -4.30 -2.40 13.02
C ASP A 139 -5.57 -3.23 12.74
N LYS A 140 -6.65 -2.54 12.39
CA LYS A 140 -7.90 -3.16 11.91
C LYS A 140 -7.70 -4.02 10.65
N GLN A 141 -6.68 -3.72 9.85
CA GLN A 141 -6.26 -4.51 8.71
C GLN A 141 -5.43 -5.69 9.22
N LYS A 142 -5.94 -6.91 9.07
CA LYS A 142 -5.23 -8.13 9.48
C LYS A 142 -4.01 -8.36 8.59
N TRP A 143 -2.84 -7.99 9.10
CA TRP A 143 -1.55 -8.22 8.46
C TRP A 143 -1.02 -9.62 8.76
N GLN A 144 -0.38 -10.25 7.78
CA GLN A 144 0.47 -11.42 7.97
C GLN A 144 1.92 -10.93 8.09
N ILE A 145 2.42 -10.92 9.31
CA ILE A 145 3.73 -10.33 9.61
C ILE A 145 4.75 -11.44 9.78
N LYS A 146 5.85 -11.34 9.02
CA LYS A 146 7.06 -12.13 9.22
C LYS A 146 8.17 -11.19 9.68
N LEU A 147 8.86 -11.52 10.77
CA LEU A 147 10.01 -10.77 11.26
C LEU A 147 11.23 -11.69 11.25
N ILE A 148 12.31 -11.23 10.65
CA ILE A 148 13.56 -11.96 10.56
C ILE A 148 14.57 -11.31 11.49
N GLU A 149 15.15 -12.09 12.42
CA GLU A 149 16.12 -11.59 13.39
C GLU A 149 17.29 -12.58 13.49
N PRO A 150 18.53 -12.12 13.29
CA PRO A 150 19.70 -13.01 13.36
C PRO A 150 20.05 -13.43 14.80
N ASP A 151 19.80 -12.63 15.80
CA ASP A 151 20.06 -12.98 17.19
C ASP A 151 18.93 -13.88 17.73
N GLU A 152 19.28 -15.12 18.11
CA GLU A 152 18.34 -16.13 18.58
C GLU A 152 17.62 -15.71 19.87
N ALA A 153 18.33 -15.06 20.80
CA ALA A 153 17.77 -14.62 22.06
C ALA A 153 16.75 -13.49 21.85
N VAL A 154 17.04 -12.57 20.91
CA VAL A 154 16.12 -11.51 20.50
C VAL A 154 14.92 -12.08 19.77
N ALA A 155 15.14 -13.00 18.82
CA ALA A 155 14.06 -13.64 18.06
C ALA A 155 13.10 -14.39 18.99
N THR A 156 13.63 -15.18 19.92
CA THR A 156 12.83 -15.91 20.92
C THR A 156 12.02 -14.96 21.81
N ARG A 157 12.60 -13.86 22.23
CA ARG A 157 11.91 -12.84 23.05
C ARG A 157 10.74 -12.22 22.30
N ILE A 158 10.94 -11.89 21.02
CA ILE A 158 9.89 -11.31 20.17
C ILE A 158 8.78 -12.32 19.94
N ALA A 159 9.10 -13.58 19.62
CA ALA A 159 8.13 -14.65 19.41
C ALA A 159 7.26 -14.91 20.66
N ASN A 160 7.86 -14.85 21.85
CA ASN A 160 7.15 -15.02 23.10
C ASN A 160 6.27 -13.81 23.47
N SER A 161 6.62 -12.62 23.02
CA SER A 161 5.88 -11.39 23.33
C SER A 161 4.66 -11.15 22.43
N ASN A 162 4.62 -11.77 21.25
CA ASN A 162 3.51 -11.56 20.31
C ASN A 162 3.30 -12.79 19.39
N ARG A 163 2.16 -13.48 19.58
CA ARG A 163 1.82 -14.71 18.84
C ARG A 163 1.33 -14.46 17.41
N ASP A 164 1.00 -13.23 17.07
CA ASP A 164 0.51 -12.85 15.73
C ASP A 164 1.64 -12.56 14.75
N ILE A 165 2.91 -12.62 15.23
CA ILE A 165 4.10 -12.40 14.40
C ILE A 165 4.81 -13.74 14.20
N LEU A 166 5.01 -14.12 12.93
CA LEU A 166 5.90 -15.24 12.60
C LEU A 166 7.35 -14.75 12.65
N VAL A 167 8.07 -15.13 13.70
CA VAL A 167 9.48 -14.80 13.85
C VAL A 167 10.36 -15.90 13.24
N LEU A 168 11.29 -15.50 12.39
CA LEU A 168 12.29 -16.37 11.76
C LEU A 168 13.67 -15.97 12.30
N ASN A 169 14.37 -16.91 12.95
CA ASN A 169 15.75 -16.69 13.31
C ASN A 169 16.64 -16.96 12.09
N GLY A 170 17.47 -15.98 11.71
CA GLY A 170 18.38 -16.08 10.58
C GLY A 170 18.82 -14.75 10.00
N ASN A 171 19.74 -14.82 9.04
CA ASN A 171 20.24 -13.63 8.36
C ASN A 171 19.17 -13.06 7.39
N PRO A 172 18.68 -11.85 7.60
CA PRO A 172 17.62 -11.25 6.75
C PRO A 172 18.07 -11.08 5.29
N THR A 173 19.33 -10.81 5.02
CA THR A 173 19.84 -10.65 3.64
C THR A 173 19.74 -11.96 2.86
N LEU A 174 20.07 -13.10 3.47
CA LEU A 174 19.99 -14.41 2.84
C LEU A 174 18.55 -14.86 2.65
N ILE A 175 17.71 -14.64 3.64
CA ILE A 175 16.30 -15.04 3.60
C ILE A 175 15.53 -14.21 2.56
N VAL A 176 15.71 -12.89 2.53
CA VAL A 176 15.04 -12.01 1.56
C VAL A 176 15.48 -12.33 0.12
N SER A 177 16.79 -12.56 -0.12
CA SER A 177 17.27 -12.93 -1.45
C SER A 177 16.70 -14.25 -1.96
N SER A 178 16.54 -15.25 -1.08
CA SER A 178 15.91 -16.51 -1.42
C SER A 178 14.43 -16.38 -1.77
N PHE A 179 13.70 -15.47 -1.12
CA PHE A 179 12.30 -15.19 -1.47
C PHE A 179 12.17 -14.43 -2.78
N LEU A 180 13.08 -13.50 -3.09
CA LEU A 180 13.05 -12.73 -4.34
C LEU A 180 13.44 -13.57 -5.57
N SER A 181 14.21 -14.64 -5.40
CA SER A 181 14.56 -15.57 -6.49
C SER A 181 13.44 -16.56 -6.86
N LEU A 182 12.36 -16.60 -6.07
CA LEU A 182 11.18 -17.47 -6.27
C LEU A 182 9.96 -16.74 -6.85
N LEU A 183 10.10 -15.43 -7.17
CA LEU A 183 9.10 -14.57 -7.81
C LEU A 183 9.42 -14.33 -9.28
#